data_0a37000a0b6f68af12672466e3713cae
#
_entry.id   0a37000a0b6f68af12672466e3713cae
#
_cell.length_a   1.000
_cell.length_b   1.000
_cell.length_c   1.000
_cell.angle_alpha   90.00
_cell.angle_beta   90.00
_cell.angle_gamma   90.00
#
_symmetry.space_group_name_H-M   'P 1'
#
loop_
_entity.id
_entity.type
_entity.pdbx_description
1 polymer ?
#
loop_
_entity_poly.entity_id
_entity_poly.type
_entity_poly.pdbx_seq_one_letter_code
_entity_poly.pdbx_strand_id
1 'polypeptide(L)'
;MLIVACGNPAAEGSKEVKALLPNKSLVDSASYLIGINFGSWLKGNNFGEINYNQMLKGIKDWMKAEGTPQDSTFFEQFKVDPNKMTEVLDGFIQKRRAYSAALNNEKGAQYIEKFLKEEGVQKTESGLAYKIIEPGNDKKAVSDQDTVWVDYKGTLLDGTVFDENKDINFTLNRVIKGWSEGMKLVGEGGKVQLVIPGDLAYGEYGTRGIEPNSTLVFDVTLNKVGNYVAPVEEPEKPAKPAKK
;
A
#
# COMPACT_ATOMS: atom_id res chain seq x y z
N MET A 1 45.87 -3.60 -14.13
CA MET A 1 44.53 -3.04 -13.98
C MET A 1 43.79 -3.38 -15.26
N LEU A 2 42.96 -4.43 -15.24
CA LEU A 2 42.24 -4.90 -16.44
C LEU A 2 41.00 -4.01 -16.61
N ILE A 3 41.01 -3.21 -17.67
CA ILE A 3 39.87 -2.47 -18.16
C ILE A 3 38.92 -3.51 -18.79
N VAL A 4 37.85 -3.89 -18.11
CA VAL A 4 36.75 -4.63 -18.74
C VAL A 4 35.95 -3.61 -19.55
N ALA A 5 36.33 -3.42 -20.81
CA ALA A 5 35.48 -2.74 -21.77
C ALA A 5 34.23 -3.60 -21.94
N CYS A 6 33.05 -3.06 -21.59
CA CYS A 6 31.75 -3.61 -21.95
C CYS A 6 31.48 -3.44 -23.47
N GLY A 7 32.43 -3.84 -24.31
CA GLY A 7 32.24 -4.07 -25.72
C GLY A 7 31.53 -5.41 -25.92
N ASN A 8 30.67 -5.47 -26.91
CA ASN A 8 29.88 -6.64 -27.26
C ASN A 8 30.78 -7.92 -27.35
N PRO A 9 30.74 -8.87 -26.41
CA PRO A 9 31.68 -10.00 -26.37
C PRO A 9 31.46 -10.98 -27.55
N ALA A 10 30.50 -10.70 -28.43
CA ALA A 10 30.17 -11.55 -29.57
C ALA A 10 31.16 -11.47 -30.74
N ALA A 11 32.15 -10.54 -30.71
CA ALA A 11 33.07 -10.31 -31.83
C ALA A 11 34.40 -11.11 -31.71
N GLU A 12 34.79 -11.52 -30.50
CA GLU A 12 36.07 -12.15 -30.22
C GLU A 12 35.86 -13.56 -29.62
N GLY A 13 36.55 -14.56 -30.18
CA GLY A 13 36.56 -15.93 -29.69
C GLY A 13 36.53 -17.00 -30.77
N SER A 14 37.08 -18.16 -30.47
CA SER A 14 36.98 -19.36 -31.32
C SER A 14 35.52 -19.81 -31.52
N LYS A 15 35.27 -20.68 -32.47
CA LYS A 15 33.94 -21.26 -32.74
C LYS A 15 33.38 -21.99 -31.51
N GLU A 16 34.23 -22.60 -30.71
CA GLU A 16 33.91 -23.30 -29.47
C GLU A 16 33.47 -22.31 -28.36
N VAL A 17 34.19 -21.19 -28.23
CA VAL A 17 33.83 -20.13 -27.26
C VAL A 17 32.50 -19.48 -27.65
N LYS A 18 32.25 -19.23 -28.94
CA LYS A 18 30.97 -18.68 -29.42
C LYS A 18 29.78 -19.62 -29.18
N ALA A 19 30.01 -20.95 -29.16
CA ALA A 19 29.00 -21.95 -28.85
C ALA A 19 28.52 -21.90 -27.38
N LEU A 20 29.29 -21.27 -26.49
CA LEU A 20 28.92 -21.06 -25.07
C LEU A 20 27.99 -19.85 -24.88
N LEU A 21 27.79 -19.02 -25.89
CA LEU A 21 26.87 -17.89 -25.79
C LEU A 21 25.42 -18.35 -25.68
N PRO A 22 24.61 -17.68 -24.87
CA PRO A 22 23.18 -17.93 -24.83
C PRO A 22 22.56 -17.81 -26.23
N ASN A 23 21.71 -18.76 -26.60
CA ASN A 23 20.98 -18.69 -27.85
C ASN A 23 19.93 -17.56 -27.80
N LYS A 24 19.43 -17.16 -28.97
CA LYS A 24 18.47 -16.05 -29.10
C LYS A 24 17.23 -16.22 -28.19
N SER A 25 16.67 -17.43 -28.11
CA SER A 25 15.49 -17.71 -27.30
C SER A 25 15.76 -17.48 -25.81
N LEU A 26 16.93 -17.86 -25.31
CA LEU A 26 17.32 -17.64 -23.92
C LEU A 26 17.53 -16.14 -23.63
N VAL A 27 18.17 -15.41 -24.56
CA VAL A 27 18.34 -13.96 -24.46
C VAL A 27 16.98 -13.25 -24.42
N ASP A 28 16.06 -13.62 -25.32
CA ASP A 28 14.72 -13.03 -25.39
C ASP A 28 13.95 -13.31 -24.09
N SER A 29 14.00 -14.55 -23.58
CA SER A 29 13.36 -14.93 -22.32
C SER A 29 13.92 -14.18 -21.11
N ALA A 30 15.25 -14.09 -21.00
CA ALA A 30 15.91 -13.35 -19.92
C ALA A 30 15.55 -11.85 -19.96
N SER A 31 15.57 -11.26 -21.15
CA SER A 31 15.19 -9.85 -21.34
C SER A 31 13.74 -9.59 -20.93
N TYR A 32 12.82 -10.49 -21.28
CA TYR A 32 11.41 -10.40 -20.91
C TYR A 32 11.22 -10.50 -19.38
N LEU A 33 11.90 -11.44 -18.73
CA LEU A 33 11.84 -11.61 -17.27
C LEU A 33 12.42 -10.41 -16.52
N ILE A 34 13.50 -9.80 -17.02
CA ILE A 34 14.02 -8.54 -16.48
C ILE A 34 12.93 -7.45 -16.58
N GLY A 35 12.25 -7.36 -17.74
CA GLY A 35 11.15 -6.43 -17.94
C GLY A 35 9.99 -6.64 -16.96
N ILE A 36 9.59 -7.90 -16.70
CA ILE A 36 8.56 -8.25 -15.68
C ILE A 36 8.98 -7.77 -14.29
N ASN A 37 10.24 -7.99 -13.89
CA ASN A 37 10.73 -7.55 -12.59
C ASN A 37 10.66 -6.02 -12.44
N PHE A 38 11.09 -5.28 -13.47
CA PHE A 38 10.95 -3.83 -13.50
C PHE A 38 9.49 -3.39 -13.45
N GLY A 39 8.60 -4.03 -14.23
CA GLY A 39 7.18 -3.75 -14.24
C GLY A 39 6.53 -3.98 -12.87
N SER A 40 6.92 -5.06 -12.18
CA SER A 40 6.47 -5.34 -10.82
C SER A 40 6.91 -4.26 -9.83
N TRP A 41 8.17 -3.82 -9.92
CA TRP A 41 8.69 -2.73 -9.08
C TRP A 41 7.97 -1.41 -9.34
N LEU A 42 7.78 -1.03 -10.61
CA LEU A 42 7.05 0.19 -10.99
C LEU A 42 5.61 0.16 -10.46
N LYS A 43 4.91 -0.97 -10.61
CA LYS A 43 3.55 -1.16 -10.11
C LYS A 43 3.51 -1.09 -8.59
N GLY A 44 4.43 -1.76 -7.89
CA GLY A 44 4.51 -1.79 -6.42
C GLY A 44 4.83 -0.43 -5.79
N ASN A 45 5.46 0.48 -6.53
CA ASN A 45 5.77 1.84 -6.08
C ASN A 45 4.82 2.91 -6.67
N ASN A 46 3.73 2.49 -7.30
CA ASN A 46 2.67 3.37 -7.81
C ASN A 46 3.15 4.45 -8.79
N PHE A 47 4.11 4.10 -9.69
CA PHE A 47 4.59 5.03 -10.71
C PHE A 47 3.50 5.45 -11.71
N GLY A 48 2.45 4.63 -11.89
CA GLY A 48 1.41 4.86 -12.88
C GLY A 48 1.94 4.79 -14.31
N GLU A 49 1.47 5.69 -15.18
CA GLU A 49 1.99 5.77 -16.54
C GLU A 49 3.39 6.36 -16.59
N ILE A 50 4.29 5.67 -17.27
CA ILE A 50 5.65 6.13 -17.58
C ILE A 50 5.91 6.05 -19.09
N ASN A 51 6.87 6.82 -19.57
CA ASN A 51 7.30 6.74 -20.96
C ASN A 51 8.31 5.60 -21.17
N TYR A 52 7.82 4.42 -21.57
CA TYR A 52 8.65 3.22 -21.80
C TYR A 52 9.75 3.45 -22.82
N ASN A 53 9.54 4.30 -23.86
CA ASN A 53 10.56 4.59 -24.85
C ASN A 53 11.74 5.38 -24.23
N GLN A 54 11.45 6.34 -23.34
CA GLN A 54 12.50 7.07 -22.62
C GLN A 54 13.21 6.16 -21.62
N MET A 55 12.49 5.28 -20.94
CA MET A 55 13.09 4.29 -20.04
C MET A 55 14.06 3.37 -20.78
N LEU A 56 13.62 2.77 -21.91
CA LEU A 56 14.49 1.94 -22.75
C LEU A 56 15.69 2.72 -23.32
N LYS A 57 15.48 4.00 -23.66
CA LYS A 57 16.59 4.86 -24.09
C LYS A 57 17.60 5.03 -22.96
N GLY A 58 17.15 5.33 -21.74
CA GLY A 58 18.05 5.47 -20.58
C GLY A 58 18.87 4.20 -20.33
N ILE A 59 18.24 3.01 -20.41
CA ILE A 59 18.96 1.72 -20.30
C ILE A 59 20.04 1.61 -21.39
N LYS A 60 19.70 1.92 -22.64
CA LYS A 60 20.65 1.85 -23.76
C LYS A 60 21.78 2.87 -23.64
N ASP A 61 21.48 4.07 -23.17
CA ASP A 61 22.48 5.12 -22.97
C ASP A 61 23.48 4.68 -21.88
N TRP A 62 22.99 4.13 -20.76
CA TRP A 62 23.86 3.57 -19.70
C TRP A 62 24.76 2.44 -20.19
N MET A 63 24.20 1.49 -20.96
CA MET A 63 24.96 0.35 -21.50
C MET A 63 26.04 0.75 -22.52
N LYS A 64 25.93 1.94 -23.09
CA LYS A 64 26.89 2.48 -24.07
C LYS A 64 27.84 3.53 -23.48
N ALA A 65 27.60 3.95 -22.25
CA ALA A 65 28.40 4.97 -21.62
C ALA A 65 29.88 4.53 -21.49
N GLU A 66 30.79 5.42 -21.79
CA GLU A 66 32.24 5.19 -21.72
C GLU A 66 32.76 5.71 -20.36
N GLY A 67 33.80 5.07 -19.84
CA GLY A 67 34.39 5.43 -18.54
C GLY A 67 33.63 4.81 -17.35
N THR A 68 33.79 5.41 -16.20
CA THR A 68 33.22 4.92 -14.94
C THR A 68 32.50 6.03 -14.17
N PRO A 69 31.55 5.72 -13.30
CA PRO A 69 30.87 6.73 -12.46
C PRO A 69 31.80 7.56 -11.55
N GLN A 70 33.07 7.17 -11.41
CA GLN A 70 34.08 7.90 -10.65
C GLN A 70 34.73 9.02 -11.48
N ASP A 71 34.56 8.99 -12.81
CA ASP A 71 35.09 10.02 -13.69
C ASP A 71 34.20 11.28 -13.65
N SER A 72 34.77 12.43 -13.47
CA SER A 72 34.02 13.69 -13.28
C SER A 72 33.08 14.04 -14.44
N THR A 73 33.39 13.58 -15.65
CA THR A 73 32.61 13.84 -16.88
C THR A 73 31.66 12.69 -17.24
N PHE A 74 31.67 11.57 -16.49
CA PHE A 74 30.87 10.38 -16.83
C PHE A 74 29.38 10.70 -16.99
N PHE A 75 28.83 11.49 -16.09
CA PHE A 75 27.40 11.81 -16.08
C PHE A 75 26.97 12.83 -17.14
N GLU A 76 27.94 13.56 -17.76
CA GLU A 76 27.67 14.51 -18.86
C GLU A 76 27.17 13.82 -20.14
N GLN A 77 27.39 12.50 -20.27
CA GLN A 77 26.94 11.69 -21.41
C GLN A 77 25.44 11.50 -21.47
N PHE A 78 24.73 11.75 -20.35
CA PHE A 78 23.31 11.46 -20.25
C PHE A 78 22.46 12.70 -20.50
N LYS A 79 21.30 12.50 -21.14
CA LYS A 79 20.32 13.58 -21.41
C LYS A 79 19.81 14.27 -20.14
N VAL A 80 19.69 13.50 -19.06
CA VAL A 80 19.34 13.97 -17.72
C VAL A 80 20.45 13.51 -16.79
N ASP A 81 21.00 14.42 -16.01
CA ASP A 81 22.05 14.12 -15.04
C ASP A 81 21.55 13.08 -14.00
N PRO A 82 22.16 11.88 -13.95
CA PRO A 82 21.79 10.85 -12.98
C PRO A 82 21.92 11.30 -11.51
N ASN A 83 22.74 12.29 -11.20
CA ASN A 83 22.84 12.84 -9.84
C ASN A 83 21.55 13.54 -9.39
N LYS A 84 20.68 13.96 -10.32
CA LYS A 84 19.37 14.53 -10.03
C LYS A 84 18.26 13.47 -9.87
N MET A 85 18.60 12.18 -9.88
CA MET A 85 17.63 11.10 -9.86
C MET A 85 16.66 11.21 -8.67
N THR A 86 17.17 11.42 -7.47
CA THR A 86 16.34 11.55 -6.26
C THR A 86 15.37 12.73 -6.39
N GLU A 87 15.86 13.92 -6.75
CA GLU A 87 15.04 15.13 -6.93
C GLU A 87 13.90 14.91 -7.94
N VAL A 88 14.25 14.35 -9.11
CA VAL A 88 13.27 14.13 -10.21
C VAL A 88 12.25 13.06 -9.83
N LEU A 89 12.70 11.95 -9.23
CA LEU A 89 11.79 10.87 -8.85
C LEU A 89 10.89 11.27 -7.69
N ASP A 90 11.41 11.95 -6.67
CA ASP A 90 10.60 12.44 -5.54
C ASP A 90 9.53 13.42 -6.02
N GLY A 91 9.92 14.38 -6.87
CA GLY A 91 8.99 15.33 -7.46
C GLY A 91 7.90 14.64 -8.31
N PHE A 92 8.27 13.61 -9.06
CA PHE A 92 7.33 12.81 -9.84
C PHE A 92 6.36 12.03 -8.93
N ILE A 93 6.89 11.32 -7.92
CA ILE A 93 6.09 10.52 -6.99
C ILE A 93 5.12 11.40 -6.19
N GLN A 94 5.57 12.56 -5.71
CA GLN A 94 4.71 13.51 -5.00
C GLN A 94 3.55 13.99 -5.88
N LYS A 95 3.81 14.37 -7.14
CA LYS A 95 2.74 14.77 -8.07
C LYS A 95 1.77 13.62 -8.35
N ARG A 96 2.26 12.40 -8.51
CA ARG A 96 1.42 11.21 -8.70
C ARG A 96 0.53 10.95 -7.49
N ARG A 97 1.09 11.03 -6.28
CA ARG A 97 0.32 10.89 -5.03
C ARG A 97 -0.78 11.94 -4.92
N ALA A 98 -0.44 13.19 -5.12
CA ALA A 98 -1.42 14.28 -5.05
C ALA A 98 -2.57 14.08 -6.06
N TYR A 99 -2.25 13.67 -7.28
CA TYR A 99 -3.25 13.35 -8.31
C TYR A 99 -4.14 12.17 -7.89
N SER A 100 -3.53 11.03 -7.48
CA SER A 100 -4.29 9.86 -7.03
C SER A 100 -5.17 10.18 -5.82
N ALA A 101 -4.64 10.93 -4.85
CA ALA A 101 -5.38 11.36 -3.68
C ALA A 101 -6.60 12.21 -4.03
N ALA A 102 -6.42 13.21 -4.91
CA ALA A 102 -7.52 14.06 -5.36
C ALA A 102 -8.60 13.27 -6.12
N LEU A 103 -8.18 12.42 -7.05
CA LEU A 103 -9.09 11.57 -7.83
C LEU A 103 -9.85 10.58 -6.94
N ASN A 104 -9.19 9.96 -5.96
CA ASN A 104 -9.81 9.00 -5.05
C ASN A 104 -10.77 9.69 -4.07
N ASN A 105 -10.46 10.92 -3.61
CA ASN A 105 -11.39 11.74 -2.84
C ASN A 105 -12.66 12.04 -3.63
N GLU A 106 -12.52 12.46 -4.89
CA GLU A 106 -13.68 12.74 -5.76
C GLU A 106 -14.54 11.49 -5.96
N LYS A 107 -13.92 10.36 -6.36
CA LYS A 107 -14.62 9.08 -6.53
C LYS A 107 -15.28 8.61 -5.24
N GLY A 108 -14.59 8.76 -4.11
CA GLY A 108 -15.10 8.38 -2.80
C GLY A 108 -16.31 9.20 -2.39
N ALA A 109 -16.25 10.52 -2.59
CA ALA A 109 -17.39 11.41 -2.31
C ALA A 109 -18.61 11.04 -3.15
N GLN A 110 -18.44 10.80 -4.46
CA GLN A 110 -19.52 10.37 -5.37
C GLN A 110 -20.11 9.02 -4.94
N TYR A 111 -19.27 8.07 -4.55
CA TYR A 111 -19.72 6.75 -4.08
C TYR A 111 -20.52 6.88 -2.78
N ILE A 112 -20.02 7.62 -1.78
CA ILE A 112 -20.70 7.84 -0.51
C ILE A 112 -22.03 8.56 -0.74
N GLU A 113 -22.09 9.58 -1.60
CA GLU A 113 -23.34 10.27 -1.95
C GLU A 113 -24.38 9.32 -2.55
N LYS A 114 -23.93 8.40 -3.42
CA LYS A 114 -24.80 7.36 -3.99
C LYS A 114 -25.26 6.37 -2.92
N PHE A 115 -24.36 5.89 -2.08
CA PHE A 115 -24.64 4.94 -1.02
C PHE A 115 -25.63 5.50 0.00
N LEU A 116 -25.54 6.79 0.35
CA LEU A 116 -26.48 7.47 1.25
C LEU A 116 -27.92 7.54 0.73
N LYS A 117 -28.17 7.27 -0.55
CA LYS A 117 -29.54 7.21 -1.13
C LYS A 117 -30.18 5.84 -0.92
N GLU A 118 -29.41 4.83 -0.47
CA GLU A 118 -29.95 3.50 -0.18
C GLU A 118 -30.69 3.49 1.15
N GLU A 119 -31.72 2.67 1.23
CA GLU A 119 -32.52 2.51 2.46
C GLU A 119 -31.66 1.93 3.61
N GLY A 120 -31.76 2.54 4.78
CA GLY A 120 -31.05 2.11 6.00
C GLY A 120 -29.61 2.56 6.09
N VAL A 121 -29.09 3.31 5.11
CA VAL A 121 -27.75 3.88 5.16
C VAL A 121 -27.73 5.15 6.01
N GLN A 122 -26.70 5.27 6.84
CA GLN A 122 -26.47 6.43 7.70
C GLN A 122 -25.02 6.92 7.54
N LYS A 123 -24.77 8.14 8.01
CA LYS A 123 -23.44 8.74 8.03
C LYS A 123 -23.16 9.35 9.40
N THR A 124 -21.97 9.12 9.92
CA THR A 124 -21.50 9.73 11.17
C THR A 124 -20.96 11.14 10.93
N GLU A 125 -20.71 11.87 12.03
CA GLU A 125 -20.09 13.21 11.97
C GLU A 125 -18.67 13.16 11.40
N SER A 126 -17.92 12.06 11.63
CA SER A 126 -16.57 11.86 11.09
C SER A 126 -16.55 11.63 9.56
N GLY A 127 -17.70 11.29 8.97
CA GLY A 127 -17.84 11.01 7.55
C GLY A 127 -17.93 9.52 7.20
N LEU A 128 -17.86 8.60 8.16
CA LEU A 128 -18.10 7.18 7.95
C LEU A 128 -19.55 6.96 7.49
N ALA A 129 -19.73 6.37 6.30
CA ALA A 129 -21.05 5.91 5.86
C ALA A 129 -21.18 4.42 6.17
N TYR A 130 -22.36 4.00 6.63
CA TYR A 130 -22.58 2.63 7.05
C TYR A 130 -24.04 2.19 6.87
N LYS A 131 -24.21 0.86 6.77
CA LYS A 131 -25.52 0.21 6.76
C LYS A 131 -25.48 -0.95 7.74
N ILE A 132 -26.34 -0.91 8.76
CA ILE A 132 -26.51 -2.03 9.67
C ILE A 132 -27.43 -3.04 8.97
N ILE A 133 -26.90 -4.23 8.71
CA ILE A 133 -27.64 -5.35 8.09
C ILE A 133 -28.33 -6.18 9.20
N GLU A 134 -27.55 -6.48 10.26
CA GLU A 134 -28.03 -7.15 11.47
C GLU A 134 -27.47 -6.42 12.69
N PRO A 135 -28.30 -5.94 13.63
CA PRO A 135 -27.80 -5.13 14.74
C PRO A 135 -26.96 -5.92 15.76
N GLY A 136 -27.12 -7.26 15.81
CA GLY A 136 -26.51 -8.08 16.86
C GLY A 136 -27.23 -7.95 18.21
N ASN A 137 -26.57 -8.44 19.27
CA ASN A 137 -27.07 -8.37 20.64
C ASN A 137 -26.62 -7.05 21.34
N ASP A 138 -26.92 -6.91 22.64
CA ASP A 138 -26.59 -5.71 23.41
C ASP A 138 -25.10 -5.60 23.80
N LYS A 139 -24.32 -6.68 23.60
CA LYS A 139 -22.88 -6.64 23.93
C LYS A 139 -22.11 -6.00 22.80
N LYS A 140 -21.73 -4.75 22.98
CA LYS A 140 -21.01 -3.91 22.03
C LYS A 140 -19.60 -3.58 22.50
N ALA A 141 -18.71 -3.29 21.54
CA ALA A 141 -17.47 -2.60 21.84
C ALA A 141 -17.78 -1.13 22.23
N VAL A 142 -17.16 -0.65 23.28
CA VAL A 142 -17.37 0.72 23.82
C VAL A 142 -16.08 1.50 23.90
N SER A 143 -14.92 0.82 23.94
CA SER A 143 -13.59 1.39 24.04
C SER A 143 -12.74 1.02 22.84
N ASP A 144 -11.79 1.91 22.47
CA ASP A 144 -10.76 1.57 21.48
C ASP A 144 -9.78 0.48 21.98
N GLN A 145 -9.79 0.18 23.26
CA GLN A 145 -9.00 -0.91 23.84
C GLN A 145 -9.73 -2.27 23.78
N ASP A 146 -10.99 -2.27 23.41
CA ASP A 146 -11.76 -3.51 23.26
C ASP A 146 -11.22 -4.35 22.09
N THR A 147 -11.33 -5.66 22.22
CA THR A 147 -10.96 -6.62 21.18
C THR A 147 -12.21 -7.17 20.52
N VAL A 148 -12.23 -7.20 19.20
CA VAL A 148 -13.33 -7.75 18.40
C VAL A 148 -12.85 -8.96 17.61
N TRP A 149 -13.68 -9.99 17.48
CA TRP A 149 -13.50 -11.14 16.57
C TRP A 149 -14.46 -10.96 15.43
N VAL A 150 -13.97 -11.02 14.22
CA VAL A 150 -14.74 -10.66 13.02
C VAL A 150 -14.47 -11.60 11.86
N ASP A 151 -15.48 -11.73 11.00
CA ASP A 151 -15.32 -12.11 9.61
C ASP A 151 -15.46 -10.85 8.78
N TYR A 152 -14.57 -10.62 7.84
CA TYR A 152 -14.68 -9.45 7.00
C TYR A 152 -14.17 -9.67 5.58
N LYS A 153 -14.67 -8.81 4.70
CA LYS A 153 -14.16 -8.65 3.34
C LYS A 153 -14.01 -7.17 3.03
N GLY A 154 -12.80 -6.76 2.68
CA GLY A 154 -12.46 -5.40 2.27
C GLY A 154 -12.28 -5.30 0.77
N THR A 155 -12.96 -4.34 0.15
CA THR A 155 -12.87 -4.06 -1.29
C THR A 155 -12.60 -2.58 -1.56
N LEU A 156 -11.94 -2.33 -2.69
CA LEU A 156 -11.88 -1.01 -3.31
C LEU A 156 -13.23 -0.69 -3.99
N LEU A 157 -13.44 0.56 -4.42
CA LEU A 157 -14.67 0.98 -5.07
C LEU A 157 -14.95 0.29 -6.42
N ASP A 158 -13.93 -0.28 -7.05
CA ASP A 158 -14.06 -1.08 -8.27
C ASP A 158 -14.39 -2.56 -8.02
N GLY A 159 -14.56 -2.95 -6.74
CA GLY A 159 -14.85 -4.32 -6.32
C GLY A 159 -13.61 -5.19 -6.13
N THR A 160 -12.40 -4.68 -6.37
CA THR A 160 -11.16 -5.42 -6.12
C THR A 160 -11.02 -5.74 -4.63
N VAL A 161 -10.96 -7.02 -4.29
CA VAL A 161 -10.71 -7.48 -2.92
C VAL A 161 -9.24 -7.22 -2.58
N PHE A 162 -8.97 -6.45 -1.53
CA PHE A 162 -7.61 -6.19 -1.07
C PHE A 162 -7.27 -6.99 0.21
N ASP A 163 -8.29 -7.36 0.99
CA ASP A 163 -8.12 -8.15 2.20
C ASP A 163 -9.42 -8.86 2.59
N GLU A 164 -9.33 -10.11 3.06
CA GLU A 164 -10.46 -10.85 3.62
C GLU A 164 -9.97 -11.87 4.64
N ASN A 165 -10.68 -12.02 5.74
CA ASN A 165 -10.36 -13.01 6.78
C ASN A 165 -11.63 -13.46 7.51
N LYS A 166 -11.52 -14.61 8.19
CA LYS A 166 -12.57 -15.17 9.04
C LYS A 166 -12.02 -15.46 10.41
N ASP A 167 -12.86 -15.22 11.42
CA ASP A 167 -12.60 -15.47 12.85
C ASP A 167 -11.26 -14.89 13.34
N ILE A 168 -10.88 -13.73 12.79
CA ILE A 168 -9.67 -13.02 13.20
C ILE A 168 -10.03 -11.97 14.26
N ASN A 169 -9.09 -11.68 15.16
CA ASN A 169 -9.32 -10.66 16.19
C ASN A 169 -8.42 -9.45 16.03
N PHE A 170 -8.95 -8.30 16.41
CA PHE A 170 -8.25 -7.02 16.44
C PHE A 170 -8.60 -6.24 17.71
N THR A 171 -7.61 -5.54 18.27
CA THR A 171 -7.87 -4.47 19.24
C THR A 171 -8.17 -3.19 18.46
N LEU A 172 -9.25 -2.49 18.80
CA LEU A 172 -9.78 -1.37 18.01
C LEU A 172 -8.83 -0.18 17.89
N ASN A 173 -7.90 0.01 18.83
CA ASN A 173 -6.85 1.03 18.73
C ASN A 173 -5.70 0.67 17.76
N ARG A 174 -5.74 -0.50 17.12
CA ARG A 174 -4.73 -0.98 16.16
C ARG A 174 -5.26 -1.15 14.74
N VAL A 175 -6.48 -0.71 14.51
CA VAL A 175 -7.12 -0.72 13.18
C VAL A 175 -7.33 0.71 12.68
N ILE A 176 -7.74 0.86 11.42
CA ILE A 176 -8.08 2.17 10.85
C ILE A 176 -9.26 2.80 11.60
N LYS A 177 -9.31 4.13 11.64
CA LYS A 177 -10.32 4.89 12.43
C LYS A 177 -11.75 4.50 12.10
N GLY A 178 -12.06 4.33 10.81
CA GLY A 178 -13.39 3.92 10.36
C GLY A 178 -13.81 2.55 10.89
N TRP A 179 -12.86 1.63 11.14
CA TRP A 179 -13.13 0.36 11.80
C TRP A 179 -13.41 0.53 13.29
N SER A 180 -12.55 1.31 14.00
CA SER A 180 -12.76 1.57 15.43
C SER A 180 -14.13 2.17 15.69
N GLU A 181 -14.59 3.06 14.81
CA GLU A 181 -15.91 3.67 14.89
C GLU A 181 -17.01 2.67 14.48
N GLY A 182 -16.86 2.01 13.33
CA GLY A 182 -17.87 1.12 12.76
C GLY A 182 -18.20 -0.09 13.64
N MET A 183 -17.18 -0.68 14.30
CA MET A 183 -17.39 -1.84 15.17
C MET A 183 -18.18 -1.53 16.46
N LYS A 184 -18.27 -0.28 16.86
CA LYS A 184 -19.08 0.15 18.02
C LYS A 184 -20.57 0.33 17.67
N LEU A 185 -20.93 0.33 16.40
CA LEU A 185 -22.31 0.52 15.94
C LEU A 185 -23.17 -0.73 16.14
N VAL A 186 -22.56 -1.92 16.09
CA VAL A 186 -23.25 -3.22 16.18
C VAL A 186 -22.79 -4.01 17.39
N GLY A 187 -23.63 -4.97 17.86
CA GLY A 187 -23.30 -5.91 18.92
C GLY A 187 -22.79 -7.25 18.38
N GLU A 188 -22.47 -8.19 19.29
CA GLU A 188 -22.08 -9.56 18.91
C GLU A 188 -23.18 -10.22 18.05
N GLY A 189 -22.78 -10.88 16.97
CA GLY A 189 -23.65 -11.43 15.94
C GLY A 189 -24.11 -10.41 14.91
N GLY A 190 -23.76 -9.13 15.07
CA GLY A 190 -24.16 -8.07 14.15
C GLY A 190 -23.41 -8.11 12.83
N LYS A 191 -24.07 -7.59 11.78
CA LYS A 191 -23.48 -7.40 10.45
C LYS A 191 -23.62 -5.97 10.00
N VAL A 192 -22.54 -5.41 9.50
CA VAL A 192 -22.49 -4.01 9.04
C VAL A 192 -21.69 -3.90 7.76
N GLN A 193 -22.17 -3.09 6.85
CA GLN A 193 -21.40 -2.61 5.72
C GLN A 193 -20.86 -1.21 6.05
N LEU A 194 -19.56 -1.03 5.89
CA LEU A 194 -18.86 0.23 6.13
C LEU A 194 -18.32 0.77 4.82
N VAL A 195 -18.55 2.03 4.55
CA VAL A 195 -17.91 2.80 3.47
C VAL A 195 -17.06 3.87 4.11
N ILE A 196 -15.76 3.61 4.16
CA ILE A 196 -14.77 4.34 4.93
C ILE A 196 -14.01 5.30 4.02
N PRO A 197 -14.17 6.62 4.14
CA PRO A 197 -13.39 7.59 3.38
C PRO A 197 -11.90 7.50 3.72
N GLY A 198 -11.04 7.91 2.81
CA GLY A 198 -9.59 7.79 2.93
C GLY A 198 -9.02 8.35 4.23
N ASP A 199 -9.55 9.47 4.73
CA ASP A 199 -9.09 10.11 5.98
C ASP A 199 -9.35 9.26 7.24
N LEU A 200 -10.32 8.35 7.18
CA LEU A 200 -10.62 7.36 8.23
C LEU A 200 -9.98 6.00 7.95
N ALA A 201 -9.24 5.87 6.83
CA ALA A 201 -8.55 4.67 6.38
C ALA A 201 -7.02 4.89 6.38
N TYR A 202 -6.37 4.81 5.21
CA TYR A 202 -4.92 4.90 5.08
C TYR A 202 -4.39 6.28 4.67
N GLY A 203 -5.28 7.28 4.52
CA GLY A 203 -4.94 8.68 4.28
C GLY A 203 -4.18 8.93 2.97
N GLU A 204 -3.47 10.06 2.95
CA GLU A 204 -2.75 10.59 1.79
C GLU A 204 -1.56 9.74 1.31
N TYR A 205 -1.09 8.82 2.13
CA TYR A 205 0.01 7.92 1.77
C TYR A 205 -0.46 6.60 1.19
N GLY A 206 -1.70 6.17 1.51
CA GLY A 206 -2.18 4.84 1.19
C GLY A 206 -1.37 3.75 1.87
N THR A 207 -1.43 2.54 1.35
CA THR A 207 -0.60 1.40 1.77
C THR A 207 -0.43 0.43 0.61
N ARG A 208 0.29 -0.68 0.80
CA ARG A 208 0.51 -1.67 -0.27
C ARG A 208 -0.82 -2.15 -0.86
N GLY A 209 -1.04 -1.89 -2.15
CA GLY A 209 -2.26 -2.26 -2.87
C GLY A 209 -3.45 -1.32 -2.68
N ILE A 210 -3.32 -0.27 -1.84
CA ILE A 210 -4.34 0.75 -1.61
C ILE A 210 -3.74 2.13 -1.91
N GLU A 211 -4.26 2.78 -2.93
CA GLU A 211 -3.78 4.10 -3.36
C GLU A 211 -4.10 5.21 -2.33
N PRO A 212 -3.39 6.36 -2.40
CA PRO A 212 -3.67 7.53 -1.56
C PRO A 212 -5.15 7.91 -1.53
N ASN A 213 -5.67 8.15 -0.33
CA ASN A 213 -7.05 8.55 -0.05
C ASN A 213 -8.14 7.67 -0.66
N SER A 214 -7.83 6.38 -0.90
CA SER A 214 -8.84 5.42 -1.35
C SER A 214 -9.95 5.27 -0.32
N THR A 215 -11.19 5.39 -0.77
CA THR A 215 -12.37 4.99 0.00
C THR A 215 -12.49 3.47 -0.04
N LEU A 216 -12.71 2.86 1.12
CA LEU A 216 -12.77 1.42 1.29
C LEU A 216 -14.18 0.97 1.64
N VAL A 217 -14.57 -0.17 1.11
CA VAL A 217 -15.85 -0.83 1.46
C VAL A 217 -15.54 -2.11 2.21
N PHE A 218 -16.17 -2.28 3.37
CA PHE A 218 -16.05 -3.49 4.16
C PHE A 218 -17.43 -4.07 4.47
N ASP A 219 -17.57 -5.36 4.23
CA ASP A 219 -18.65 -6.16 4.78
C ASP A 219 -18.10 -6.90 6.00
N VAL A 220 -18.66 -6.65 7.18
CA VAL A 220 -18.15 -7.19 8.45
C VAL A 220 -19.25 -7.88 9.22
N THR A 221 -18.93 -9.08 9.75
CA THR A 221 -19.71 -9.77 10.78
C THR A 221 -18.93 -9.71 12.09
N LEU A 222 -19.53 -9.15 13.14
CA LEU A 222 -18.95 -9.06 14.47
C LEU A 222 -19.30 -10.33 15.25
N ASN A 223 -18.37 -11.29 15.32
CA ASN A 223 -18.60 -12.59 15.95
C ASN A 223 -18.59 -12.51 17.48
N LYS A 224 -17.67 -11.70 18.07
CA LYS A 224 -17.49 -11.59 19.53
C LYS A 224 -16.86 -10.26 19.92
N VAL A 225 -17.18 -9.79 21.12
CA VAL A 225 -16.57 -8.62 21.78
C VAL A 225 -15.92 -9.03 23.08
N GLY A 226 -14.66 -8.62 23.27
CA GLY A 226 -13.91 -8.68 24.52
C GLY A 226 -13.68 -7.28 25.05
N ASN A 227 -14.47 -6.86 26.03
CA ASN A 227 -14.31 -5.54 26.60
C ASN A 227 -13.03 -5.47 27.44
N TYR A 228 -12.28 -4.40 27.29
CA TYR A 228 -11.10 -4.14 28.08
C TYR A 228 -11.44 -3.80 29.53
N VAL A 229 -10.76 -4.48 30.44
CA VAL A 229 -10.83 -4.17 31.87
C VAL A 229 -9.48 -3.60 32.27
N ALA A 230 -9.46 -2.34 32.72
CA ALA A 230 -8.23 -1.73 33.20
C ALA A 230 -7.67 -2.53 34.38
N PRO A 231 -6.33 -2.74 34.46
CA PRO A 231 -5.72 -3.33 35.63
C PRO A 231 -6.10 -2.53 36.87
N VAL A 232 -6.54 -3.22 37.92
CA VAL A 232 -6.76 -2.57 39.24
C VAL A 232 -5.38 -2.18 39.75
N GLU A 233 -5.13 -0.88 39.92
CA GLU A 233 -3.90 -0.42 40.59
C GLU A 233 -3.91 -1.02 42.02
N GLU A 234 -3.00 -1.97 42.27
CA GLU A 234 -2.78 -2.40 43.65
C GLU A 234 -2.30 -1.14 44.46
N PRO A 235 -2.91 -0.87 45.64
CA PRO A 235 -2.46 0.24 46.44
C PRO A 235 -0.96 0.05 46.75
N GLU A 236 -0.16 1.11 46.52
CA GLU A 236 1.27 1.11 46.82
C GLU A 236 1.51 0.58 48.22
N LYS A 237 2.28 -0.51 48.31
CA LYS A 237 2.70 -1.01 49.63
C LYS A 237 3.41 0.12 50.37
N PRO A 238 2.98 0.46 51.63
CA PRO A 238 3.60 1.51 52.38
C PRO A 238 5.12 1.27 52.46
N ALA A 239 5.89 2.30 52.14
CA ALA A 239 7.35 2.27 52.16
C ALA A 239 7.83 1.80 53.53
N LYS A 240 8.68 0.77 53.59
CA LYS A 240 9.31 0.32 54.83
C LYS A 240 10.04 1.47 55.51
N PRO A 241 9.81 1.71 56.80
CA PRO A 241 10.53 2.76 57.51
C PRO A 241 12.04 2.52 57.45
N ALA A 242 12.78 3.56 57.09
CA ALA A 242 14.25 3.53 57.07
C ALA A 242 14.76 3.17 58.49
N LYS A 243 15.54 2.11 58.58
CA LYS A 243 16.27 1.79 59.80
C LYS A 243 17.31 2.88 60.05
N LYS A 244 17.19 3.51 61.22
CA LYS A 244 18.24 4.38 61.81
C LYS A 244 19.43 3.52 62.27
#